data_0512658483a88807a06d75cb5ecde060
#
_entry.id   0512658483a88807a06d75cb5ecde060
#
_cell.length_a   1.000
_cell.length_b   1.000
_cell.length_c   1.000
_cell.angle_alpha   90.00
_cell.angle_beta   90.00
_cell.angle_gamma   90.00
#
_symmetry.space_group_name_H-M   'P 1'
#
loop_
_entity.id
_entity.type
_entity.pdbx_description
1 polymer ?
#
loop_
_entity_poly.entity_id
_entity_poly.type
_entity_poly.pdbx_seq_one_letter_code
_entity_poly.pdbx_strand_id
1 'polypeptide(L)'
;MKKFIASLCLCLLATGAAHAASSKADLQDRIEAAKTVLDQIMQAKDNTIPLNILEQATCVGVVPGMIKGAFVFGAQYGQGVVTCRTGHGWSAPVFIRMAGGSWGLQIGGQSTDLILVAVNDRGFQDLLKNKFKIGADASAAAGPVGRAGQAATDWKMNAELLSYSRNKGLFAGISLDGTGVSQNKDDTETFYGAPQSFDNVLKGNVGVPAGAVEFVRAVAHYFSKSKEQ
;
A
#
# COMPACT_ATOMS: atom_id res chain seq x y z
N MET A 1 25.86 -40.64 -48.64
CA MET A 1 25.65 -40.26 -47.25
C MET A 1 25.27 -38.76 -47.21
N LYS A 2 23.99 -38.48 -47.26
CA LYS A 2 23.48 -37.07 -47.34
C LYS A 2 23.13 -36.58 -45.95
N LYS A 3 23.84 -35.55 -45.48
CA LYS A 3 23.59 -34.88 -44.20
C LYS A 3 22.40 -33.94 -44.38
N PHE A 4 21.29 -34.27 -43.75
CA PHE A 4 20.17 -33.32 -43.58
C PHE A 4 20.45 -32.44 -42.37
N ILE A 5 20.72 -31.19 -42.60
CA ILE A 5 20.76 -30.14 -41.58
C ILE A 5 19.34 -29.59 -41.46
N ALA A 6 18.62 -29.98 -40.43
CA ALA A 6 17.33 -29.38 -40.10
C ALA A 6 17.61 -28.05 -39.40
N SER A 7 17.37 -26.95 -40.10
CA SER A 7 17.38 -25.59 -39.54
C SER A 7 16.10 -25.37 -38.75
N LEU A 8 16.21 -25.45 -37.45
CA LEU A 8 15.12 -25.13 -36.51
C LEU A 8 15.09 -23.60 -36.32
N CYS A 9 14.26 -22.92 -37.11
CA CYS A 9 13.94 -21.51 -36.89
C CYS A 9 13.11 -21.38 -35.58
N LEU A 10 13.79 -21.04 -34.50
CA LEU A 10 13.15 -20.65 -33.23
C LEU A 10 12.65 -19.22 -33.38
N CYS A 11 11.40 -19.05 -33.86
CA CYS A 11 10.70 -17.76 -33.78
C CYS A 11 10.41 -17.43 -32.31
N LEU A 12 11.29 -16.65 -31.70
CA LEU A 12 10.98 -15.96 -30.45
C LEU A 12 9.89 -14.94 -30.76
N LEU A 13 8.65 -15.31 -30.50
CA LEU A 13 7.55 -14.38 -30.37
C LEU A 13 7.79 -13.58 -29.07
N ALA A 14 8.48 -12.45 -29.22
CA ALA A 14 8.51 -11.42 -28.18
C ALA A 14 7.09 -10.83 -28.09
N THR A 15 6.21 -11.49 -27.35
CA THR A 15 4.97 -10.89 -26.90
C THR A 15 5.34 -9.82 -25.88
N GLY A 16 5.54 -8.60 -26.37
CA GLY A 16 5.60 -7.43 -25.52
C GLY A 16 4.29 -7.41 -24.71
N ALA A 17 4.38 -7.67 -23.41
CA ALA A 17 3.27 -7.43 -22.51
C ALA A 17 3.01 -5.92 -22.55
N ALA A 18 2.11 -5.49 -23.43
CA ALA A 18 1.56 -4.16 -23.36
C ALA A 18 0.89 -4.05 -21.99
N HIS A 19 1.51 -3.31 -21.08
CA HIS A 19 0.85 -2.93 -19.84
C HIS A 19 -0.31 -2.02 -20.26
N ALA A 20 -1.52 -2.58 -20.29
CA ALA A 20 -2.71 -1.79 -20.51
C ALA A 20 -2.75 -0.75 -19.38
N ALA A 21 -2.81 0.52 -19.73
CA ALA A 21 -3.01 1.60 -18.77
C ALA A 21 -4.33 1.34 -18.02
N SER A 22 -4.31 1.52 -16.71
CA SER A 22 -5.54 1.36 -15.91
C SER A 22 -6.59 2.35 -16.37
N SER A 23 -7.82 1.89 -16.56
CA SER A 23 -8.94 2.79 -16.83
C SER A 23 -9.36 3.53 -15.54
N LYS A 24 -10.10 4.62 -15.68
CA LYS A 24 -10.64 5.33 -14.51
C LYS A 24 -11.57 4.45 -13.68
N ALA A 25 -12.30 3.51 -14.31
CA ALA A 25 -13.14 2.54 -13.62
C ALA A 25 -12.29 1.59 -12.76
N ASP A 26 -11.22 1.00 -13.32
CA ASP A 26 -10.32 0.11 -12.56
C ASP A 26 -9.70 0.83 -11.35
N LEU A 27 -9.45 2.13 -11.46
CA LEU A 27 -8.92 2.94 -10.38
C LEU A 27 -9.96 3.23 -9.29
N GLN A 28 -11.20 3.42 -9.67
CA GLN A 28 -12.33 3.52 -8.72
C GLN A 28 -12.53 2.20 -7.98
N ASP A 29 -12.52 1.07 -8.68
CA ASP A 29 -12.63 -0.26 -8.08
C ASP A 29 -11.49 -0.52 -7.08
N ARG A 30 -10.27 -0.07 -7.39
CA ARG A 30 -9.12 -0.15 -6.46
C ARG A 30 -9.34 0.69 -5.20
N ILE A 31 -9.90 1.88 -5.32
CA ILE A 31 -10.24 2.73 -4.16
C ILE A 31 -11.33 2.06 -3.31
N GLU A 32 -12.35 1.49 -3.94
CA GLU A 32 -13.42 0.77 -3.23
C GLU A 32 -12.89 -0.50 -2.55
N ALA A 33 -12.03 -1.25 -3.22
CA ALA A 33 -11.33 -2.38 -2.61
C ALA A 33 -10.48 -1.94 -1.41
N ALA A 34 -9.79 -0.80 -1.50
CA ALA A 34 -9.02 -0.25 -0.39
C ALA A 34 -9.93 0.13 0.80
N LYS A 35 -11.10 0.75 0.54
CA LYS A 35 -12.10 1.01 1.57
C LYS A 35 -12.57 -0.29 2.22
N THR A 36 -12.90 -1.30 1.42
CA THR A 36 -13.36 -2.60 1.90
C THR A 36 -12.32 -3.27 2.81
N VAL A 37 -11.05 -3.26 2.42
CA VAL A 37 -9.93 -3.77 3.26
C VAL A 37 -9.85 -3.02 4.57
N LEU A 38 -9.94 -1.69 4.55
CA LEU A 38 -9.92 -0.86 5.75
C LEU A 38 -11.08 -1.21 6.70
N ASP A 39 -12.30 -1.25 6.18
CA ASP A 39 -13.49 -1.59 6.95
C ASP A 39 -13.37 -2.98 7.61
N GLN A 40 -12.92 -3.97 6.86
CA GLN A 40 -12.77 -5.34 7.36
C GLN A 40 -11.71 -5.49 8.45
N ILE A 41 -10.63 -4.72 8.36
CA ILE A 41 -9.57 -4.73 9.39
C ILE A 41 -10.06 -4.00 10.65
N MET A 42 -10.73 -2.88 10.49
CA MET A 42 -11.19 -2.07 11.62
C MET A 42 -12.41 -2.68 12.37
N GLN A 43 -13.15 -3.59 11.70
CA GLN A 43 -14.25 -4.33 12.31
C GLN A 43 -13.82 -5.62 13.01
N ALA A 44 -12.56 -6.03 12.92
CA ALA A 44 -12.04 -7.22 13.60
C ALA A 44 -12.01 -7.01 15.13
N LYS A 45 -12.82 -7.79 15.88
CA LYS A 45 -13.11 -7.53 17.31
C LYS A 45 -11.90 -7.52 18.25
N ASP A 46 -10.86 -8.32 17.96
CA ASP A 46 -9.72 -8.53 18.88
C ASP A 46 -8.34 -8.19 18.31
N ASN A 47 -8.27 -7.85 17.03
CA ASN A 47 -7.01 -7.62 16.32
C ASN A 47 -7.08 -6.34 15.48
N THR A 48 -7.44 -5.22 16.08
CA THR A 48 -7.45 -3.92 15.41
C THR A 48 -6.12 -3.19 15.58
N ILE A 49 -5.91 -2.17 14.75
CA ILE A 49 -4.83 -1.20 14.95
C ILE A 49 -5.11 -0.46 16.27
N PRO A 50 -4.12 -0.37 17.20
CA PRO A 50 -4.29 0.32 18.46
C PRO A 50 -4.69 1.79 18.28
N LEU A 51 -5.53 2.30 19.19
CA LEU A 51 -6.11 3.64 19.11
C LEU A 51 -5.03 4.74 19.03
N ASN A 52 -3.97 4.63 19.83
CA ASN A 52 -2.86 5.56 19.82
C ASN A 52 -2.14 5.64 18.46
N ILE A 53 -2.09 4.54 17.70
CA ILE A 53 -1.54 4.53 16.33
C ILE A 53 -2.52 5.23 15.36
N LEU A 54 -3.82 4.97 15.49
CA LEU A 54 -4.84 5.62 14.67
C LEU A 54 -4.83 7.15 14.85
N GLU A 55 -4.67 7.62 16.08
CA GLU A 55 -4.63 9.04 16.42
C GLU A 55 -3.36 9.74 15.93
N GLN A 56 -2.22 9.04 15.97
CA GLN A 56 -0.92 9.56 15.53
C GLN A 56 -0.71 9.46 14.02
N ALA A 57 -1.55 8.70 13.31
CA ALA A 57 -1.39 8.49 11.88
C ALA A 57 -1.35 9.82 11.13
N THR A 58 -0.27 10.06 10.42
CA THR A 58 -0.08 11.18 9.49
C THR A 58 -0.52 10.82 8.07
N CYS A 59 -0.25 9.58 7.64
CA CYS A 59 -0.75 9.04 6.38
C CYS A 59 -1.18 7.58 6.53
N VAL A 60 -2.11 7.17 5.68
CA VAL A 60 -2.60 5.79 5.58
C VAL A 60 -2.52 5.34 4.13
N GLY A 61 -1.82 4.25 3.91
CA GLY A 61 -1.76 3.54 2.64
C GLY A 61 -2.51 2.21 2.73
N VAL A 62 -3.29 1.89 1.71
CA VAL A 62 -3.98 0.60 1.61
C VAL A 62 -3.65 -0.04 0.28
N VAL A 63 -3.18 -1.28 0.31
CA VAL A 63 -2.82 -2.08 -0.87
C VAL A 63 -3.64 -3.37 -0.84
N PRO A 64 -4.78 -3.39 -1.52
CA PRO A 64 -5.61 -4.58 -1.62
C PRO A 64 -4.91 -5.68 -2.42
N GLY A 65 -5.01 -6.91 -1.96
CA GLY A 65 -4.63 -8.08 -2.75
C GLY A 65 -3.17 -8.11 -3.22
N MET A 66 -2.21 -7.62 -2.42
CA MET A 66 -0.79 -7.70 -2.76
C MET A 66 -0.39 -9.17 -2.98
N ILE A 67 0.12 -9.48 -4.17
CA ILE A 67 0.52 -10.82 -4.56
C ILE A 67 1.95 -11.08 -4.10
N LYS A 68 2.15 -12.22 -3.45
CA LYS A 68 3.46 -12.78 -3.13
C LYS A 68 3.58 -14.14 -3.79
N GLY A 69 4.60 -14.32 -4.61
CA GLY A 69 4.92 -15.60 -5.23
C GLY A 69 6.36 -15.99 -4.92
N ALA A 70 6.61 -17.22 -4.52
CA ALA A 70 7.93 -17.73 -4.23
C ALA A 70 8.10 -19.17 -4.72
N PHE A 71 9.28 -19.49 -5.27
CA PHE A 71 9.71 -20.87 -5.54
C PHE A 71 11.07 -21.17 -4.88
N VAL A 72 12.06 -20.34 -5.00
CA VAL A 72 13.33 -20.29 -4.28
C VAL A 72 13.65 -18.82 -4.00
N PHE A 73 13.33 -17.98 -4.96
CA PHE A 73 13.30 -16.53 -4.85
C PHE A 73 11.85 -16.10 -4.96
N GLY A 74 11.41 -15.24 -4.06
CA GLY A 74 10.06 -14.71 -4.09
C GLY A 74 10.04 -13.30 -4.68
N ALA A 75 8.94 -12.98 -5.35
CA ALA A 75 8.60 -11.64 -5.75
C ALA A 75 7.27 -11.24 -5.11
N GLN A 76 7.14 -9.97 -4.78
CA GLN A 76 5.88 -9.40 -4.30
C GLN A 76 5.56 -8.16 -5.12
N TYR A 77 4.27 -8.00 -5.42
CA TYR A 77 3.76 -6.86 -6.16
C TYR A 77 2.37 -6.49 -5.68
N GLY A 78 2.12 -5.21 -5.53
CA GLY A 78 0.81 -4.68 -5.16
C GLY A 78 0.64 -3.25 -5.64
N GLN A 79 -0.60 -2.85 -5.81
CA GLN A 79 -1.00 -1.49 -6.13
C GLN A 79 -2.02 -1.03 -5.10
N GLY A 80 -1.92 0.21 -4.69
CA GLY A 80 -2.79 0.75 -3.66
C GLY A 80 -2.93 2.25 -3.72
N VAL A 81 -3.52 2.79 -2.68
CA VAL A 81 -3.76 4.22 -2.53
C VAL A 81 -3.24 4.73 -1.20
N VAL A 82 -2.83 5.99 -1.16
CA VAL A 82 -2.38 6.68 0.05
C VAL A 82 -3.15 7.98 0.19
N THR A 83 -3.59 8.28 1.40
CA THR A 83 -4.11 9.58 1.81
C THR A 83 -3.40 10.04 3.07
N CYS A 84 -3.28 11.35 3.25
CA CYS A 84 -2.58 11.93 4.41
C CYS A 84 -3.47 12.92 5.16
N ARG A 85 -3.19 13.07 6.44
CA ARG A 85 -3.88 14.04 7.30
C ARG A 85 -3.46 15.46 6.91
N THR A 86 -4.43 16.34 6.84
CA THR A 86 -4.26 17.77 6.52
C THR A 86 -4.83 18.63 7.65
N GLY A 87 -4.66 19.93 7.56
CA GLY A 87 -5.27 20.87 8.52
C GLY A 87 -6.81 20.84 8.53
N HIS A 88 -7.44 20.29 7.49
CA HIS A 88 -8.90 20.26 7.31
C HIS A 88 -9.48 18.84 7.21
N GLY A 89 -8.71 17.82 7.59
CA GLY A 89 -9.13 16.42 7.53
C GLY A 89 -8.12 15.53 6.80
N TRP A 90 -8.57 14.76 5.82
CA TRP A 90 -7.74 13.87 5.03
C TRP A 90 -7.70 14.30 3.57
N SER A 91 -6.54 14.18 2.94
CA SER A 91 -6.32 14.55 1.55
C SER A 91 -7.10 13.67 0.57
N ALA A 92 -7.21 14.10 -0.66
CA ALA A 92 -7.54 13.21 -1.76
C ALA A 92 -6.46 12.11 -1.89
N PRO A 93 -6.79 10.90 -2.38
CA PRO A 93 -5.83 9.80 -2.48
C PRO A 93 -4.92 9.92 -3.70
N VAL A 94 -3.72 9.40 -3.59
CA VAL A 94 -2.79 9.15 -4.69
C VAL A 94 -2.53 7.66 -4.85
N PHE A 95 -2.13 7.23 -6.04
CA PHE A 95 -1.87 5.81 -6.34
C PHE A 95 -0.40 5.48 -6.15
N ILE A 96 -0.13 4.31 -5.55
CA ILE A 96 1.22 3.78 -5.32
C ILE A 96 1.36 2.38 -5.90
N ARG A 97 2.61 2.00 -6.20
CA ARG A 97 3.02 0.62 -6.50
C ARG A 97 4.01 0.15 -5.46
N MET A 98 3.86 -1.08 -5.05
CA MET A 98 4.81 -1.78 -4.19
C MET A 98 5.38 -2.96 -4.95
N ALA A 99 6.70 -3.11 -4.95
CA ALA A 99 7.38 -4.23 -5.56
C ALA A 99 8.63 -4.58 -4.75
N GLY A 100 8.91 -5.87 -4.59
CA GLY A 100 10.07 -6.31 -3.83
C GLY A 100 10.39 -7.77 -4.08
N GLY A 101 11.64 -8.15 -3.73
CA GLY A 101 12.04 -9.54 -3.62
C GLY A 101 11.78 -10.05 -2.21
N SER A 102 11.39 -11.29 -2.08
CA SER A 102 11.33 -11.99 -0.81
C SER A 102 12.18 -13.25 -0.89
N TRP A 103 12.89 -13.55 0.20
CA TRP A 103 13.61 -14.81 0.35
C TRP A 103 12.74 -15.75 1.17
N GLY A 104 12.50 -16.95 0.70
CA GLY A 104 11.76 -17.95 1.48
C GLY A 104 11.48 -19.22 0.70
N LEU A 105 11.55 -20.36 1.38
CA LEU A 105 11.25 -21.71 0.86
C LEU A 105 9.72 -21.96 0.76
N GLN A 106 8.91 -20.94 0.53
CA GLN A 106 7.47 -21.12 0.38
C GLN A 106 7.13 -21.30 -1.10
N ILE A 107 6.65 -22.48 -1.47
CA ILE A 107 6.10 -22.75 -2.80
C ILE A 107 4.64 -22.33 -2.77
N GLY A 108 4.29 -21.32 -3.58
CA GLY A 108 2.89 -20.92 -3.74
C GLY A 108 2.71 -19.43 -4.01
N GLY A 109 1.52 -19.10 -4.50
CA GLY A 109 1.03 -17.72 -4.63
C GLY A 109 0.12 -17.37 -3.45
N GLN A 110 0.31 -16.22 -2.85
CA GLN A 110 -0.49 -15.71 -1.74
C GLN A 110 -0.96 -14.29 -2.06
N SER A 111 -2.23 -14.03 -1.84
CA SER A 111 -2.78 -12.68 -1.87
C SER A 111 -2.97 -12.16 -0.45
N THR A 112 -2.52 -10.96 -0.18
CA THR A 112 -2.51 -10.36 1.15
C THR A 112 -2.94 -8.90 1.05
N ASP A 113 -3.92 -8.50 1.85
CA ASP A 113 -4.26 -7.10 2.01
C ASP A 113 -3.25 -6.44 2.95
N LEU A 114 -2.83 -5.23 2.62
CA LEU A 114 -1.82 -4.50 3.38
C LEU A 114 -2.32 -3.11 3.75
N ILE A 115 -2.08 -2.72 5.01
CA ILE A 115 -2.20 -1.33 5.46
C ILE A 115 -0.83 -0.84 5.90
N LEU A 116 -0.47 0.36 5.45
CA LEU A 116 0.69 1.12 5.88
C LEU A 116 0.21 2.34 6.65
N VAL A 117 0.77 2.58 7.83
CA VAL A 117 0.47 3.77 8.64
C VAL A 117 1.76 4.53 8.88
N ALA A 118 1.86 5.75 8.36
CA ALA A 118 2.91 6.67 8.74
C ALA A 118 2.52 7.32 10.06
N VAL A 119 3.39 7.26 11.06
CA VAL A 119 3.10 7.74 12.42
C VAL A 119 3.88 8.98 12.81
N ASN A 120 4.70 9.51 11.90
CA ASN A 120 5.47 10.73 12.11
C ASN A 120 5.73 11.47 10.79
N ASP A 121 6.32 12.67 10.90
CA ASP A 121 6.61 13.51 9.73
C ASP A 121 7.60 12.88 8.76
N ARG A 122 8.53 12.04 9.23
CA ARG A 122 9.48 11.34 8.35
C ARG A 122 8.77 10.35 7.45
N GLY A 123 7.86 9.53 8.01
CA GLY A 123 7.04 8.61 7.22
C GLY A 123 6.20 9.33 6.17
N PHE A 124 5.69 10.53 6.48
CA PHE A 124 5.02 11.37 5.50
C PHE A 124 5.99 11.85 4.39
N GLN A 125 7.16 12.35 4.75
CA GLN A 125 8.17 12.79 3.77
C GLN A 125 8.64 11.65 2.86
N ASP A 126 8.74 10.43 3.38
CA ASP A 126 9.12 9.27 2.56
C ASP A 126 8.05 8.94 1.51
N LEU A 127 6.79 9.10 1.83
CA LEU A 127 5.70 8.94 0.87
C LEU A 127 5.70 10.00 -0.24
N LEU A 128 6.28 11.18 0.02
CA LEU A 128 6.43 12.23 -0.99
C LEU A 128 7.57 11.94 -1.98
N LYS A 129 8.52 11.09 -1.65
CA LYS A 129 9.60 10.70 -2.56
C LYS A 129 9.03 9.92 -3.75
N ASN A 130 9.63 10.09 -4.93
CA ASN A 130 9.20 9.35 -6.13
C ASN A 130 9.28 7.84 -5.94
N LYS A 131 10.29 7.39 -5.20
CA LYS A 131 10.54 6.00 -4.85
C LYS A 131 11.37 5.93 -3.58
N PHE A 132 11.02 5.01 -2.69
CA PHE A 132 11.83 4.66 -1.52
C PHE A 132 11.77 3.16 -1.26
N LYS A 133 12.77 2.63 -0.56
CA LYS A 133 12.87 1.22 -0.20
C LYS A 133 12.72 1.08 1.31
N ILE A 134 11.76 0.28 1.72
CA ILE A 134 11.53 -0.04 3.13
C ILE A 134 12.71 -0.83 3.68
N GLY A 135 13.20 -0.44 4.86
CA GLY A 135 14.37 -1.02 5.51
C GLY A 135 15.72 -0.41 5.09
N ALA A 136 15.74 0.40 4.01
CA ALA A 136 16.95 1.11 3.58
C ALA A 136 16.76 2.63 3.61
N ASP A 137 15.68 3.14 3.01
CA ASP A 137 15.40 4.57 2.90
C ASP A 137 14.38 5.05 3.93
N ALA A 138 13.50 4.14 4.37
CA ALA A 138 12.48 4.38 5.39
C ALA A 138 12.45 3.23 6.38
N SER A 139 12.41 3.52 7.66
CA SER A 139 12.26 2.51 8.69
C SER A 139 10.80 2.06 8.78
N ALA A 140 10.55 0.77 8.67
CA ALA A 140 9.23 0.21 8.89
C ALA A 140 9.29 -0.93 9.91
N ALA A 141 8.25 -1.01 10.71
CA ALA A 141 8.07 -2.10 11.67
C ALA A 141 6.74 -2.82 11.45
N ALA A 142 6.70 -4.08 11.84
CA ALA A 142 5.43 -4.78 11.99
C ALA A 142 4.59 -4.06 13.05
N GLY A 143 3.40 -3.59 12.65
CA GLY A 143 2.53 -2.84 13.54
C GLY A 143 2.04 -3.70 14.72
N PRO A 144 1.90 -3.13 15.91
CA PRO A 144 1.29 -3.81 17.05
C PRO A 144 -0.20 -4.04 16.79
N VAL A 145 -0.74 -5.18 17.23
CA VAL A 145 -2.15 -5.53 17.06
C VAL A 145 -2.81 -5.86 18.41
N GLY A 146 -4.10 -5.52 18.54
CA GLY A 146 -4.91 -5.82 19.71
C GLY A 146 -4.43 -5.10 20.99
N ARG A 147 -5.05 -5.47 22.11
CA ARG A 147 -4.77 -4.86 23.44
C ARG A 147 -3.34 -5.07 23.93
N ALA A 148 -2.74 -6.21 23.63
CA ALA A 148 -1.35 -6.49 24.00
C ALA A 148 -0.35 -5.59 23.23
N GLY A 149 -0.74 -5.08 22.06
CA GLY A 149 0.05 -4.14 21.29
C GLY A 149 0.16 -2.76 21.94
N GLN A 150 -0.79 -2.36 22.78
CA GLN A 150 -0.76 -1.06 23.46
C GLN A 150 0.41 -0.95 24.46
N ALA A 151 0.72 -2.04 25.17
CA ALA A 151 1.81 -2.07 26.16
C ALA A 151 3.20 -2.19 25.52
N ALA A 152 3.30 -2.63 24.26
CA ALA A 152 4.59 -2.85 23.57
C ALA A 152 4.97 -1.68 22.65
N THR A 153 4.34 -0.53 22.77
CA THR A 153 4.39 0.53 21.75
C THR A 153 5.66 1.38 21.84
N ASP A 154 6.27 1.52 23.01
CA ASP A 154 7.33 2.51 23.22
C ASP A 154 8.59 2.32 22.37
N TRP A 155 8.97 1.09 22.06
CA TRP A 155 10.16 0.82 21.25
C TRP A 155 9.91 0.80 19.73
N LYS A 156 8.65 0.60 19.30
CA LYS A 156 8.26 0.60 17.88
C LYS A 156 7.91 1.99 17.35
N MET A 157 7.75 2.97 18.22
CA MET A 157 7.45 4.36 17.86
C MET A 157 8.60 5.07 17.13
N ASN A 158 9.79 4.48 17.08
CA ASN A 158 10.89 4.97 16.25
C ASN A 158 10.78 4.57 14.77
N ALA A 159 9.83 3.70 14.41
CA ALA A 159 9.56 3.38 13.02
C ALA A 159 8.81 4.53 12.34
N GLU A 160 9.16 4.83 11.12
CA GLU A 160 8.51 5.84 10.29
C GLU A 160 7.17 5.33 9.73
N LEU A 161 7.14 4.04 9.43
CA LEU A 161 5.99 3.32 8.89
C LEU A 161 5.66 2.10 9.74
N LEU A 162 4.39 1.90 10.04
CA LEU A 162 3.87 0.65 10.60
C LEU A 162 3.11 -0.11 9.53
N SER A 163 3.36 -1.41 9.43
CA SER A 163 2.74 -2.25 8.41
C SER A 163 1.88 -3.35 9.03
N TYR A 164 0.74 -3.53 8.46
CA TYR A 164 -0.26 -4.50 8.86
C TYR A 164 -0.73 -5.30 7.65
N SER A 165 -0.93 -6.59 7.82
CA SER A 165 -1.47 -7.44 6.77
C SER A 165 -2.67 -8.23 7.23
N ARG A 166 -3.55 -8.52 6.28
CA ARG A 166 -4.65 -9.45 6.46
C ARG A 166 -4.57 -10.54 5.41
N ASN A 167 -4.51 -11.78 5.86
CA ASN A 167 -4.51 -12.95 5.00
C ASN A 167 -5.48 -13.99 5.54
N LYS A 168 -6.41 -14.48 4.70
CA LYS A 168 -7.42 -15.48 5.07
C LYS A 168 -8.16 -15.17 6.39
N GLY A 169 -8.47 -13.89 6.62
CA GLY A 169 -9.17 -13.44 7.83
C GLY A 169 -8.29 -13.22 9.06
N LEU A 170 -7.00 -13.56 9.01
CA LEU A 170 -6.06 -13.28 10.09
C LEU A 170 -5.37 -11.93 9.85
N PHE A 171 -5.35 -11.09 10.87
CA PHE A 171 -4.70 -9.79 10.86
C PHE A 171 -3.43 -9.82 11.73
N ALA A 172 -2.32 -9.33 11.21
CA ALA A 172 -1.05 -9.27 11.91
C ALA A 172 -0.16 -8.14 11.39
N GLY A 173 0.73 -7.65 12.24
CA GLY A 173 1.86 -6.84 11.78
C GLY A 173 2.85 -7.68 10.97
N ILE A 174 3.39 -7.13 9.89
CA ILE A 174 4.36 -7.81 9.03
C ILE A 174 5.59 -6.93 8.78
N SER A 175 6.75 -7.56 8.51
CA SER A 175 7.89 -6.84 7.96
C SER A 175 7.80 -6.75 6.44
N LEU A 176 8.15 -5.58 5.92
CA LEU A 176 8.19 -5.27 4.48
C LEU A 176 9.61 -4.92 4.01
N ASP A 177 10.65 -5.28 4.79
CA ASP A 177 12.03 -4.97 4.44
C ASP A 177 12.38 -5.43 3.02
N GLY A 178 13.06 -4.56 2.29
CA GLY A 178 13.41 -4.81 0.90
C GLY A 178 12.31 -4.47 -0.11
N THR A 179 11.11 -4.08 0.33
CA THR A 179 10.03 -3.66 -0.56
C THR A 179 10.23 -2.22 -1.01
N GLY A 180 10.24 -2.00 -2.32
CA GLY A 180 10.19 -0.66 -2.91
C GLY A 180 8.76 -0.15 -2.98
N VAL A 181 8.56 1.08 -2.53
CA VAL A 181 7.32 1.84 -2.73
C VAL A 181 7.59 2.92 -3.75
N SER A 182 6.73 3.07 -4.73
CA SER A 182 6.87 4.10 -5.77
C SER A 182 5.55 4.77 -6.08
N GLN A 183 5.63 6.05 -6.44
CA GLN A 183 4.49 6.80 -6.95
C GLN A 183 4.01 6.20 -8.26
N ASN A 184 2.71 5.96 -8.38
CA ASN A 184 2.07 5.59 -9.63
C ASN A 184 1.47 6.84 -10.27
N LYS A 185 2.31 7.60 -10.96
CA LYS A 185 1.93 8.88 -11.57
C LYS A 185 0.88 8.70 -12.65
N ASP A 186 1.02 7.66 -13.48
CA ASP A 186 0.13 7.37 -14.60
C ASP A 186 -1.30 7.09 -14.11
N ASP A 187 -1.45 6.23 -13.09
CA ASP A 187 -2.76 5.94 -12.49
C ASP A 187 -3.34 7.18 -11.79
N THR A 188 -2.49 7.99 -11.14
CA THR A 188 -2.93 9.23 -10.50
C THR A 188 -3.43 10.22 -11.55
N GLU A 189 -2.69 10.44 -12.63
CA GLU A 189 -3.11 11.30 -13.74
C GLU A 189 -4.41 10.81 -14.39
N THR A 190 -4.51 9.52 -14.67
CA THR A 190 -5.73 8.90 -15.24
C THR A 190 -6.95 9.13 -14.35
N PHE A 191 -6.79 8.99 -13.04
CA PHE A 191 -7.89 9.15 -12.09
C PHE A 191 -8.35 10.60 -11.99
N TYR A 192 -7.41 11.54 -11.94
CA TYR A 192 -7.72 12.98 -11.84
C TYR A 192 -8.07 13.62 -13.19
N GLY A 193 -7.70 12.97 -14.31
CA GLY A 193 -7.86 13.52 -15.66
C GLY A 193 -6.86 14.62 -16.02
N ALA A 194 -5.85 14.86 -15.16
CA ALA A 194 -4.77 15.80 -15.36
C ALA A 194 -3.56 15.43 -14.49
N PRO A 195 -2.32 15.79 -14.88
CA PRO A 195 -1.14 15.58 -14.07
C PRO A 195 -1.28 16.22 -12.68
N GLN A 196 -1.03 15.42 -11.64
CA GLN A 196 -1.05 15.85 -10.25
C GLN A 196 0.26 15.47 -9.56
N SER A 197 0.87 16.40 -8.84
CA SER A 197 1.98 16.07 -7.97
C SER A 197 1.47 15.44 -6.67
N PHE A 198 2.15 14.41 -6.19
CA PHE A 198 1.83 13.76 -4.92
C PHE A 198 1.86 14.75 -3.75
N ASP A 199 2.85 15.64 -3.74
CA ASP A 199 2.99 16.69 -2.73
C ASP A 199 1.74 17.58 -2.68
N ASN A 200 1.26 18.03 -3.85
CA ASN A 200 0.10 18.90 -3.94
C ASN A 200 -1.18 18.20 -3.46
N VAL A 201 -1.39 16.94 -3.89
CA VAL A 201 -2.57 16.17 -3.50
C VAL A 201 -2.53 15.83 -2.01
N LEU A 202 -1.42 15.28 -1.49
CA LEU A 202 -1.31 14.81 -0.12
C LEU A 202 -1.28 15.94 0.92
N LYS A 203 -0.89 17.14 0.53
CA LYS A 203 -1.03 18.37 1.37
C LYS A 203 -2.45 18.93 1.41
N GLY A 204 -3.39 18.35 0.64
CA GLY A 204 -4.79 18.77 0.65
C GLY A 204 -5.12 19.93 -0.26
N ASN A 205 -4.23 20.29 -1.21
CA ASN A 205 -4.47 21.38 -2.16
C ASN A 205 -5.36 20.95 -3.35
N VAL A 206 -5.77 19.69 -3.40
CA VAL A 206 -6.64 19.14 -4.44
C VAL A 206 -7.90 18.57 -3.78
N GLY A 207 -9.06 18.93 -4.32
CA GLY A 207 -10.34 18.43 -3.82
C GLY A 207 -10.48 16.92 -3.99
N VAL A 208 -11.22 16.26 -3.09
CA VAL A 208 -11.48 14.83 -3.16
C VAL A 208 -12.43 14.52 -4.31
N PRO A 209 -12.02 13.76 -5.35
CA PRO A 209 -12.91 13.37 -6.44
C PRO A 209 -14.07 12.49 -5.94
N ALA A 210 -15.22 12.56 -6.60
CA ALA A 210 -16.43 11.82 -6.20
C ALA A 210 -16.19 10.32 -5.97
N GLY A 211 -15.40 9.68 -6.83
CA GLY A 211 -15.04 8.26 -6.71
C GLY A 211 -14.13 7.90 -5.52
N ALA A 212 -13.64 8.90 -4.76
CA ALA A 212 -12.77 8.66 -3.59
C ALA A 212 -13.42 9.12 -2.27
N VAL A 213 -14.57 9.75 -2.30
CA VAL A 213 -15.21 10.36 -1.12
C VAL A 213 -15.46 9.31 -0.02
N GLU A 214 -15.98 8.14 -0.37
CA GLU A 214 -16.31 7.11 0.61
C GLU A 214 -15.06 6.51 1.27
N PHE A 215 -13.98 6.34 0.52
CA PHE A 215 -12.70 5.90 1.08
C PHE A 215 -12.12 6.94 2.06
N VAL A 216 -12.07 8.20 1.65
CA VAL A 216 -11.55 9.29 2.50
C VAL A 216 -12.41 9.46 3.75
N ARG A 217 -13.74 9.31 3.64
CA ARG A 217 -14.65 9.33 4.78
C ARG A 217 -14.40 8.16 5.75
N ALA A 218 -14.18 6.94 5.23
CA ALA A 218 -13.83 5.79 6.06
C ALA A 218 -12.51 6.01 6.80
N VAL A 219 -11.49 6.52 6.11
CA VAL A 219 -10.22 6.88 6.77
C VAL A 219 -10.43 7.94 7.85
N ALA A 220 -11.18 9.00 7.55
CA ALA A 220 -11.49 10.06 8.53
C ALA A 220 -12.24 9.53 9.75
N HIS A 221 -13.12 8.55 9.57
CA HIS A 221 -13.86 7.91 10.64
C HIS A 221 -12.95 7.08 11.55
N TYR A 222 -12.15 6.17 10.99
CA TYR A 222 -11.33 5.24 11.76
C TYR A 222 -10.08 5.89 12.37
N PHE A 223 -9.52 6.89 11.70
CA PHE A 223 -8.33 7.62 12.13
C PHE A 223 -8.68 9.00 12.74
N SER A 224 -9.87 9.11 13.34
CA SER A 224 -10.22 10.32 14.09
C SER A 224 -9.34 10.46 15.33
N LYS A 225 -8.93 11.69 15.67
CA LYS A 225 -8.38 11.96 17.00
C LYS A 225 -9.50 11.87 18.01
N SER A 226 -9.28 11.23 19.15
CA SER A 226 -10.20 11.33 20.28
C SER A 226 -10.41 12.81 20.59
N LYS A 227 -11.67 13.24 20.66
CA LYS A 227 -11.94 14.54 21.27
C LYS A 227 -11.62 14.34 22.75
N GLU A 228 -10.61 15.03 23.24
CA GLU A 228 -10.40 15.16 24.68
C GLU A 228 -11.73 15.60 25.29
N GLN A 229 -12.29 14.74 26.14
CA GLN A 229 -13.47 15.05 26.97
C GLN A 229 -13.02 15.85 28.18
#